data_7e198cceb0660d0bbffe9bf5cc4e6257
#
_entry.id   7e198cceb0660d0bbffe9bf5cc4e6257
#
_cell.length_a   1.000
_cell.length_b   1.000
_cell.length_c   1.000
_cell.angle_alpha   90.00
_cell.angle_beta   90.00
_cell.angle_gamma   90.00
#
_symmetry.space_group_name_H-M   'P 1'
#
loop_
_entity.id
_entity.type
_entity.pdbx_description
1 polymer ?
#
loop_
_entity_poly.entity_id
_entity_poly.type
_entity_poly.pdbx_seq_one_letter_code
_entity_poly.pdbx_strand_id
1 'polypeptide(L)'
;SEHVVLKLTEPYTNCGRNVTTDNFFTSMSLATKLLAKKTTQVGTIRVNKRELIKAAKQTKDKMPRFSTFLYKSENSVLTIYKSKPNKRVAVLSSKHKFTVKSSSRRWPLQIFFNILDLDAINAWILDKEATGIQIQRKQFLFQLAEQLSTDYRDTEKVIRK
;
A
#
# COMPACT_ATOMS: atom_id res chain seq x y z
N SER A 1 14.84 -7.78 -14.97
CA SER A 1 13.87 -6.73 -14.53
C SER A 1 14.14 -6.25 -13.11
N GLU A 2 14.42 -7.14 -12.19
CA GLU A 2 14.66 -6.83 -10.77
C GLU A 2 15.88 -5.92 -10.54
N HIS A 3 16.99 -6.19 -11.23
CA HIS A 3 18.20 -5.38 -11.17
C HIS A 3 17.98 -3.91 -11.55
N VAL A 4 17.13 -3.65 -12.52
CA VAL A 4 16.78 -2.27 -12.95
C VAL A 4 16.13 -1.51 -11.81
N VAL A 5 15.14 -2.12 -11.14
CA VAL A 5 14.47 -1.46 -10.01
C VAL A 5 15.43 -1.20 -8.86
N LEU A 6 16.26 -2.18 -8.52
CA LEU A 6 17.25 -2.02 -7.44
C LEU A 6 18.25 -0.89 -7.73
N LYS A 7 18.71 -0.77 -8.98
CA LYS A 7 19.62 0.31 -9.41
C LYS A 7 18.94 1.68 -9.37
N LEU A 8 17.70 1.79 -9.86
CA LEU A 8 16.95 3.05 -9.87
C LEU A 8 16.56 3.50 -8.46
N THR A 9 16.32 2.56 -7.55
CA THR A 9 15.90 2.89 -6.19
C THR A 9 17.08 3.06 -5.23
N GLU A 10 18.30 2.76 -5.65
CA GLU A 10 19.51 2.80 -4.81
C GLU A 10 19.69 4.13 -4.04
N PRO A 11 19.54 5.33 -4.67
CA PRO A 11 19.67 6.61 -3.97
C PRO A 11 18.59 6.83 -2.89
N TYR A 12 17.48 6.11 -2.96
CA TYR A 12 16.31 6.27 -2.09
C TYR A 12 16.14 5.16 -1.05
N THR A 13 17.09 4.22 -1.00
CA THR A 13 17.08 3.11 -0.04
C THR A 13 17.54 3.58 1.36
N ASN A 14 17.22 2.77 2.38
CA ASN A 14 17.56 3.01 3.79
C ASN A 14 16.86 4.23 4.45
N CYS A 15 16.00 4.94 3.72
CA CYS A 15 15.24 6.10 4.22
C CYS A 15 13.81 5.75 4.65
N GLY A 16 13.46 4.49 4.78
CA GLY A 16 12.10 4.05 5.12
C GLY A 16 11.04 4.33 4.05
N ARG A 17 11.45 4.58 2.82
CA ARG A 17 10.57 4.93 1.69
C ARG A 17 9.81 3.71 1.17
N ASN A 18 8.73 3.98 0.44
CA ASN A 18 7.95 2.97 -0.26
C ASN A 18 8.13 3.10 -1.77
N VAL A 19 8.29 1.98 -2.45
CA VAL A 19 8.42 1.90 -3.91
C VAL A 19 7.15 1.25 -4.47
N THR A 20 6.49 1.92 -5.39
CA THR A 20 5.37 1.35 -6.14
C THR A 20 5.86 0.80 -7.47
N THR A 21 5.49 -0.43 -7.76
CA THR A 21 5.93 -1.15 -8.97
C THR A 21 4.76 -1.72 -9.75
N ASP A 22 4.89 -1.75 -11.07
CA ASP A 22 3.94 -2.43 -11.96
C ASP A 22 4.10 -3.96 -11.89
N ASN A 23 3.13 -4.66 -12.46
CA ASN A 23 3.03 -6.12 -12.48
C ASN A 23 4.23 -6.83 -13.12
N PHE A 24 4.95 -6.15 -14.00
CA PHE A 24 6.17 -6.65 -14.64
C PHE A 24 7.33 -6.71 -13.65
N PHE A 25 7.50 -5.68 -12.83
CA PHE A 25 8.61 -5.55 -11.89
C PHE A 25 8.31 -6.16 -10.51
N THR A 26 7.04 -6.23 -10.10
CA THR A 26 6.67 -6.73 -8.77
C THR A 26 7.00 -8.21 -8.62
N SER A 27 7.80 -8.56 -7.61
CA SER A 27 8.15 -9.95 -7.25
C SER A 27 8.37 -10.08 -5.74
N MET A 28 8.23 -11.29 -5.21
CA MET A 28 8.54 -11.59 -3.81
C MET A 28 10.02 -11.38 -3.51
N SER A 29 10.89 -11.79 -4.45
CA SER A 29 12.33 -11.61 -4.34
C SER A 29 12.71 -10.13 -4.27
N LEU A 30 12.15 -9.28 -5.13
CA LEU A 30 12.37 -7.84 -5.10
C LEU A 30 11.88 -7.22 -3.78
N ALA A 31 10.70 -7.62 -3.29
CA ALA A 31 10.16 -7.14 -2.03
C ALA A 31 11.09 -7.45 -0.85
N THR A 32 11.64 -8.66 -0.80
CA THR A 32 12.59 -9.07 0.24
C THR A 32 13.90 -8.29 0.17
N LYS A 33 14.46 -8.07 -1.04
CA LYS A 33 15.69 -7.29 -1.22
C LYS A 33 15.52 -5.82 -0.86
N LEU A 34 14.40 -5.21 -1.20
CA LEU A 34 14.10 -3.83 -0.82
C LEU A 34 13.87 -3.72 0.69
N LEU A 35 13.19 -4.68 1.29
CA LEU A 35 12.95 -4.70 2.73
C LEU A 35 14.27 -4.81 3.54
N ALA A 36 15.23 -5.59 3.05
CA ALA A 36 16.58 -5.66 3.63
C ALA A 36 17.29 -4.29 3.61
N LYS A 37 16.96 -3.44 2.65
CA LYS A 37 17.42 -2.04 2.55
C LYS A 37 16.46 -1.03 3.21
N LYS A 38 15.66 -1.44 4.19
CA LYS A 38 14.67 -0.61 4.90
C LYS A 38 13.71 0.14 3.95
N THR A 39 13.45 -0.44 2.78
CA THR A 39 12.57 0.12 1.75
C THR A 39 11.44 -0.86 1.50
N THR A 40 10.21 -0.38 1.46
CA THR A 40 9.03 -1.23 1.25
C THR A 40 8.59 -1.20 -0.20
N GLN A 41 7.90 -2.25 -0.63
CA GLN A 41 7.33 -2.35 -1.98
C GLN A 41 5.82 -2.55 -1.92
N VAL A 42 5.10 -1.88 -2.81
CA VAL A 42 3.70 -2.15 -3.12
C VAL A 42 3.54 -2.22 -4.62
N GLY A 43 2.81 -3.21 -5.12
CA GLY A 43 2.57 -3.31 -6.56
C GLY A 43 1.64 -4.44 -6.93
N THR A 44 1.08 -4.35 -8.13
CA THR A 44 0.33 -5.47 -8.71
C THR A 44 1.28 -6.60 -9.08
N ILE A 45 0.87 -7.85 -8.90
CA ILE A 45 1.66 -9.03 -9.24
C ILE A 45 0.86 -9.99 -10.10
N ARG A 46 1.50 -10.62 -11.08
CA ARG A 46 0.85 -11.64 -11.91
C ARG A 46 0.57 -12.89 -11.08
N VAL A 47 -0.67 -13.33 -11.03
CA VAL A 47 -1.12 -14.49 -10.22
C VAL A 47 -0.44 -15.80 -10.63
N ASN A 48 0.06 -15.91 -11.86
CA ASN A 48 0.74 -17.09 -12.37
C ASN A 48 2.25 -17.11 -12.11
N LYS A 49 2.83 -16.11 -11.41
CA LYS A 49 4.26 -16.15 -11.03
C LYS A 49 4.57 -17.39 -10.20
N ARG A 50 5.74 -18.00 -10.48
CA ARG A 50 6.18 -19.25 -9.81
C ARG A 50 6.35 -19.09 -8.30
N GLU A 51 6.72 -17.88 -7.87
CA GLU A 51 6.97 -17.52 -6.47
C GLU A 51 5.71 -17.54 -5.59
N LEU A 52 4.52 -17.46 -6.20
CA LEU A 52 3.26 -17.42 -5.44
C LEU A 52 2.84 -18.82 -4.99
N ILE A 53 2.28 -18.86 -3.78
CA ILE A 53 1.78 -20.09 -3.13
C ILE A 53 0.76 -20.78 -4.04
N LYS A 54 0.80 -22.11 -4.10
CA LYS A 54 -0.17 -22.92 -4.88
C LYS A 54 -1.62 -22.57 -4.52
N ALA A 55 -1.91 -22.31 -3.25
CA ALA A 55 -3.23 -21.88 -2.78
C ALA A 55 -3.72 -20.59 -3.46
N ALA A 56 -2.84 -19.60 -3.63
CA ALA A 56 -3.16 -18.34 -4.31
C ALA A 56 -3.49 -18.54 -5.81
N LYS A 57 -2.89 -19.56 -6.43
CA LYS A 57 -3.15 -19.92 -7.83
C LYS A 57 -4.47 -20.69 -7.98
N GLN A 58 -4.77 -21.59 -7.05
CA GLN A 58 -5.96 -22.45 -7.06
C GLN A 58 -7.25 -21.72 -6.66
N THR A 59 -7.16 -20.52 -6.10
CA THR A 59 -8.31 -19.72 -5.67
C THR A 59 -9.25 -19.32 -6.81
N LYS A 60 -8.92 -19.66 -8.07
CA LYS A 60 -9.68 -19.25 -9.26
C LYS A 60 -11.16 -19.66 -9.17
N ASP A 61 -11.43 -20.90 -8.81
CA ASP A 61 -12.78 -21.48 -8.89
C ASP A 61 -13.57 -21.36 -7.58
N LYS A 62 -12.87 -21.19 -6.45
CA LYS A 62 -13.47 -21.11 -5.12
C LYS A 62 -13.79 -19.69 -4.64
N MET A 63 -13.43 -18.68 -5.41
CA MET A 63 -13.56 -17.29 -5.01
C MET A 63 -14.87 -16.69 -5.51
N PRO A 64 -15.78 -16.23 -4.62
CA PRO A 64 -16.97 -15.50 -5.01
C PRO A 64 -16.63 -14.22 -5.78
N ARG A 65 -17.55 -13.74 -6.60
CA ARG A 65 -17.40 -12.45 -7.28
C ARG A 65 -17.39 -11.31 -6.26
N PHE A 66 -16.54 -10.31 -6.49
CA PHE A 66 -16.33 -9.16 -5.60
C PHE A 66 -15.78 -9.52 -4.20
N SER A 67 -15.13 -10.66 -4.08
CA SER A 67 -14.46 -11.07 -2.83
C SER A 67 -12.96 -10.80 -2.86
N THR A 68 -12.37 -10.73 -1.67
CA THR A 68 -10.95 -10.51 -1.45
C THR A 68 -10.39 -11.62 -0.59
N PHE A 69 -9.26 -12.21 -0.98
CA PHE A 69 -8.47 -13.11 -0.16
C PHE A 69 -7.14 -12.46 0.20
N LEU A 70 -6.78 -12.59 1.47
CA LEU A 70 -5.52 -12.12 2.02
C LEU A 70 -4.64 -13.30 2.40
N TYR A 71 -3.43 -13.32 1.89
CA TYR A 71 -2.38 -14.24 2.29
C TYR A 71 -1.28 -13.43 2.97
N LYS A 72 -1.04 -13.70 4.24
CA LYS A 72 -0.03 -13.01 5.04
C LYS A 72 1.18 -13.91 5.23
N SER A 73 2.36 -13.36 4.97
CA SER A 73 3.66 -13.88 5.35
C SER A 73 4.29 -12.94 6.39
N GLU A 74 5.41 -13.31 6.98
CA GLU A 74 6.12 -12.45 7.96
C GLU A 74 6.44 -11.05 7.41
N ASN A 75 6.84 -10.98 6.16
CA ASN A 75 7.39 -9.77 5.54
C ASN A 75 6.52 -9.20 4.42
N SER A 76 5.39 -9.83 4.10
CA SER A 76 4.55 -9.39 2.98
C SER A 76 3.10 -9.84 3.11
N VAL A 77 2.23 -9.08 2.49
CA VAL A 77 0.80 -9.38 2.35
C VAL A 77 0.47 -9.45 0.87
N LEU A 78 -0.12 -10.56 0.46
CA LEU A 78 -0.67 -10.75 -0.89
C LEU A 78 -2.19 -10.64 -0.80
N THR A 79 -2.74 -9.66 -1.47
CA THR A 79 -4.18 -9.43 -1.57
C THR A 79 -4.64 -9.83 -2.96
N ILE A 80 -5.60 -10.76 -3.06
CA ILE A 80 -6.20 -11.18 -4.33
C ILE A 80 -7.67 -10.76 -4.34
N TYR A 81 -8.05 -9.97 -5.34
CA TYR A 81 -9.41 -9.50 -5.55
C TYR A 81 -9.99 -10.05 -6.87
N LYS A 82 -11.22 -10.57 -6.82
CA LYS A 82 -11.94 -11.06 -7.99
C LYS A 82 -13.01 -10.06 -8.44
N SER A 83 -12.71 -9.31 -9.48
CA SER A 83 -13.62 -8.29 -10.04
C SER A 83 -14.69 -8.88 -10.97
N LYS A 84 -14.30 -9.87 -11.78
CA LYS A 84 -15.18 -10.57 -12.74
C LYS A 84 -14.92 -12.08 -12.65
N PRO A 85 -15.81 -12.95 -13.19
CA PRO A 85 -15.61 -14.39 -13.14
C PRO A 85 -14.20 -14.84 -13.54
N ASN A 86 -13.65 -14.24 -14.60
CA ASN A 86 -12.34 -14.60 -15.15
C ASN A 86 -11.23 -13.56 -14.90
N LYS A 87 -11.51 -12.48 -14.15
CA LYS A 87 -10.53 -11.41 -13.91
C LYS A 87 -10.23 -11.26 -12.42
N ARG A 88 -8.96 -11.47 -12.07
CA ARG A 88 -8.41 -11.28 -10.73
C ARG A 88 -7.29 -10.27 -10.76
N VAL A 89 -7.18 -9.49 -9.72
CA VAL A 89 -6.06 -8.59 -9.48
C VAL A 89 -5.38 -9.05 -8.20
N ALA A 90 -4.08 -9.20 -8.24
CA ALA A 90 -3.27 -9.52 -7.09
C ALA A 90 -2.35 -8.33 -6.79
N VAL A 91 -2.31 -7.91 -5.54
CA VAL A 91 -1.45 -6.83 -5.03
C VAL A 91 -0.53 -7.42 -3.97
N LEU A 92 0.76 -7.21 -4.15
CA LEU A 92 1.78 -7.55 -3.18
C LEU A 92 2.20 -6.29 -2.42
N SER A 93 2.25 -6.37 -1.10
CA SER A 93 2.73 -5.29 -0.24
C SER A 93 3.68 -5.84 0.83
N SER A 94 4.87 -5.27 0.95
CA SER A 94 5.80 -5.52 2.06
C SER A 94 5.71 -4.46 3.17
N LYS A 95 4.86 -3.44 2.99
CA LYS A 95 4.69 -2.32 3.91
C LYS A 95 3.67 -2.58 5.01
N HIS A 96 2.55 -3.19 4.64
CA HIS A 96 1.37 -3.24 5.51
C HIS A 96 1.41 -4.46 6.42
N LYS A 97 1.93 -4.30 7.64
CA LYS A 97 1.63 -5.22 8.75
C LYS A 97 0.20 -5.02 9.28
N PHE A 98 -0.34 -3.82 9.09
CA PHE A 98 -1.69 -3.42 9.47
C PHE A 98 -2.33 -2.70 8.29
N THR A 99 -3.22 -3.36 7.58
CA THR A 99 -4.19 -2.69 6.72
C THR A 99 -5.24 -2.08 7.62
N VAL A 100 -5.63 -0.82 7.35
CA VAL A 100 -6.90 -0.30 7.86
C VAL A 100 -7.96 -1.25 7.33
N LYS A 101 -8.48 -2.09 8.21
CA LYS A 101 -9.40 -3.16 7.87
C LYS A 101 -10.78 -2.55 7.63
N SER A 102 -10.94 -1.97 6.45
CA SER A 102 -12.27 -1.71 5.95
C SER A 102 -12.86 -3.05 5.52
N SER A 103 -13.90 -3.50 6.21
CA SER A 103 -14.69 -4.67 5.84
C SER A 103 -15.52 -4.44 4.56
N SER A 104 -15.20 -3.39 3.81
CA SER A 104 -15.88 -3.00 2.60
C SER A 104 -15.62 -4.01 1.49
N ARG A 105 -16.68 -4.61 0.96
CA ARG A 105 -16.66 -5.43 -0.24
C ARG A 105 -16.49 -4.60 -1.54
N ARG A 106 -16.37 -3.28 -1.43
CA ARG A 106 -16.23 -2.36 -2.57
C ARG A 106 -14.76 -2.12 -2.88
N TRP A 107 -14.31 -2.64 -3.99
CA TRP A 107 -12.95 -2.47 -4.51
C TRP A 107 -12.48 -1.00 -4.59
N PRO A 108 -13.28 -0.03 -5.04
CA PRO A 108 -12.85 1.37 -5.08
C PRO A 108 -12.49 1.93 -3.71
N LEU A 109 -13.19 1.49 -2.65
CA LEU A 109 -12.93 1.95 -1.29
C LEU A 109 -11.59 1.47 -0.75
N GLN A 110 -11.18 0.24 -1.06
CA GLN A 110 -9.87 -0.30 -0.63
C GLN A 110 -8.72 0.41 -1.32
N ILE A 111 -8.87 0.72 -2.62
CA ILE A 111 -7.87 1.52 -3.34
C ILE A 111 -7.82 2.94 -2.77
N PHE A 112 -8.96 3.56 -2.55
CA PHE A 112 -9.04 4.89 -1.97
C PHE A 112 -8.30 4.96 -0.62
N PHE A 113 -8.55 4.03 0.30
CA PHE A 113 -7.83 4.00 1.57
C PHE A 113 -6.33 3.70 1.42
N ASN A 114 -5.93 2.88 0.45
CA ASN A 114 -4.52 2.66 0.16
C ASN A 114 -3.84 3.91 -0.39
N ILE A 115 -4.52 4.69 -1.22
CA ILE A 115 -4.04 5.98 -1.72
C ILE A 115 -3.88 6.96 -0.56
N LEU A 116 -4.91 7.12 0.28
CA LEU A 116 -4.85 7.99 1.46
C LEU A 116 -3.70 7.60 2.41
N ASP A 117 -3.45 6.31 2.61
CA ASP A 117 -2.32 5.83 3.42
C ASP A 117 -0.97 6.22 2.80
N LEU A 118 -0.86 6.17 1.48
CA LEU A 118 0.35 6.59 0.76
C LEU A 118 0.56 8.10 0.85
N ASP A 119 -0.49 8.88 0.63
CA ASP A 119 -0.44 10.34 0.71
C ASP A 119 -0.09 10.82 2.13
N ALA A 120 -0.69 10.20 3.14
CA ALA A 120 -0.41 10.49 4.54
C ALA A 120 1.05 10.17 4.93
N ILE A 121 1.65 9.15 4.33
CA ILE A 121 3.06 8.82 4.57
C ILE A 121 3.97 9.81 3.87
N ASN A 122 3.65 10.17 2.64
CA ASN A 122 4.42 11.15 1.88
C ASN A 122 4.38 12.51 2.58
N ALA A 123 3.21 12.94 3.05
CA ALA A 123 3.07 14.17 3.85
C ALA A 123 3.92 14.14 5.12
N TRP A 124 3.90 13.02 5.87
CA TRP A 124 4.73 12.88 7.06
C TRP A 124 6.23 12.94 6.77
N ILE A 125 6.68 12.33 5.65
CA ILE A 125 8.09 12.37 5.24
C ILE A 125 8.49 13.80 4.86
N LEU A 126 7.65 14.50 4.09
CA LEU A 126 7.89 15.88 3.66
C LEU A 126 7.93 16.84 4.86
N ASP A 127 6.99 16.70 5.79
CA ASP A 127 6.98 17.50 7.02
C ASP A 127 8.26 17.29 7.81
N LYS A 128 8.69 16.05 7.96
CA LYS A 128 9.91 15.70 8.68
C LYS A 128 11.18 16.23 7.99
N GLU A 129 11.21 16.24 6.66
CA GLU A 129 12.32 16.81 5.88
C GLU A 129 12.31 18.35 5.92
N ALA A 130 11.13 18.99 5.93
CA ALA A 130 10.99 20.44 5.93
C ALA A 130 11.21 21.07 7.33
N THR A 131 10.70 20.43 8.38
CA THR A 131 10.77 20.96 9.75
C THR A 131 11.96 20.48 10.54
N GLY A 132 12.57 19.35 10.14
CA GLY A 132 13.62 18.67 10.91
C GLY A 132 13.13 17.98 12.20
N ILE A 133 11.84 18.07 12.51
CA ILE A 133 11.25 17.52 13.73
C ILE A 133 11.01 16.02 13.59
N GLN A 134 11.50 15.22 14.53
CA GLN A 134 11.34 13.77 14.56
C GLN A 134 10.02 13.36 15.22
N ILE A 135 8.89 13.70 14.59
CA ILE A 135 7.57 13.31 15.08
C ILE A 135 7.23 11.86 14.68
N GLN A 136 6.59 11.12 15.58
CA GLN A 136 6.08 9.79 15.24
C GLN A 136 4.93 9.88 14.24
N ARG A 137 4.89 8.96 13.25
CA ARG A 137 3.84 8.93 12.22
C ARG A 137 2.43 9.00 12.79
N LYS A 138 2.14 8.25 13.86
CA LYS A 138 0.82 8.26 14.51
C LYS A 138 0.44 9.66 15.01
N GLN A 139 1.36 10.35 15.61
CA GLN A 139 1.14 11.69 16.16
C GLN A 139 0.96 12.73 15.05
N PHE A 140 1.77 12.66 13.99
CA PHE A 140 1.60 13.50 12.81
C PHE A 140 0.22 13.33 12.18
N LEU A 141 -0.23 12.09 11.96
CA LEU A 141 -1.55 11.81 11.36
C LEU A 141 -2.70 12.33 12.23
N PHE A 142 -2.54 12.28 13.55
CA PHE A 142 -3.52 12.84 14.48
C PHE A 142 -3.60 14.37 14.35
N GLN A 143 -2.45 15.06 14.34
CA GLN A 143 -2.38 16.50 14.17
C GLN A 143 -2.93 16.94 12.81
N LEU A 144 -2.57 16.24 11.74
CA LEU A 144 -3.09 16.51 10.39
C LEU A 144 -4.61 16.36 10.33
N ALA A 145 -5.18 15.31 10.92
CA ALA A 145 -6.61 15.09 10.96
C ALA A 145 -7.35 16.19 11.77
N GLU A 146 -6.76 16.65 12.86
CA GLU A 146 -7.30 17.72 13.68
C GLU A 146 -7.30 19.05 12.93
N GLN A 147 -6.20 19.41 12.27
CA GLN A 147 -6.10 20.60 11.44
C GLN A 147 -7.14 20.61 10.31
N LEU A 148 -7.20 19.53 9.53
CA LEU A 148 -8.16 19.39 8.42
C LEU A 148 -9.62 19.48 8.93
N SER A 149 -9.92 18.93 10.08
CA SER A 149 -11.28 19.00 10.65
C SER A 149 -11.65 20.41 11.13
N THR A 150 -10.68 21.18 11.63
CA THR A 150 -10.88 22.56 12.09
C THR A 150 -11.08 23.48 10.88
N ASP A 151 -10.25 23.39 9.87
CA ASP A 151 -10.36 24.15 8.63
C ASP A 151 -11.72 23.90 7.94
N TYR A 152 -12.17 22.67 7.92
CA TYR A 152 -13.48 22.31 7.35
C TYR A 152 -14.64 22.98 8.12
N ARG A 153 -14.62 22.92 9.45
CA ARG A 153 -15.67 23.54 10.31
C ARG A 153 -15.73 25.05 10.15
N ASP A 154 -14.60 25.70 10.02
CA ASP A 154 -14.52 27.15 9.86
C ASP A 154 -15.01 27.58 8.47
N THR A 155 -14.69 26.83 7.44
CA THR A 155 -15.20 27.03 6.08
C THR A 155 -16.73 26.85 6.03
N GLU A 156 -17.29 25.82 6.70
CA GLU A 156 -18.76 25.62 6.77
C GLU A 156 -19.49 26.76 7.48
N LYS A 157 -18.91 27.33 8.52
CA LYS A 157 -19.49 28.51 9.22
C LYS A 157 -19.53 29.77 8.34
N VAL A 158 -18.56 29.92 7.43
CA VAL A 158 -18.52 31.05 6.49
C VAL A 158 -19.57 30.89 5.39
N ILE A 159 -19.78 29.67 4.89
CA ILE A 159 -20.74 29.40 3.81
C ILE A 159 -22.20 29.46 4.28
N ARG A 160 -22.45 29.23 5.57
CA ARG A 160 -23.81 29.26 6.16
C ARG A 160 -24.25 30.66 6.65
N LYS A 161 -23.42 31.69 6.52
CA LYS A 161 -23.75 33.11 6.73
C LYS A 161 -24.09 33.78 5.40
#